data_9af828025f56b49fff8306de8336a9d6
#
_entry.id   9af828025f56b49fff8306de8336a9d6
#
_cell.length_a   1.000
_cell.length_b   1.000
_cell.length_c   1.000
_cell.angle_alpha   90.00
_cell.angle_beta   90.00
_cell.angle_gamma   90.00
#
_symmetry.space_group_name_H-M   'P 1'
#
loop_
_entity.id
_entity.type
_entity.pdbx_description
1 polymer ?
#
loop_
_entity_poly.entity_id
_entity_poly.type
_entity_poly.pdbx_seq_one_letter_code
_entity_poly.pdbx_strand_id
1 'polypeptide(L)'
;MKNLLFILLISISFSSCAQKNAQNPYGLKVVNDFEDYQATIKSNPNNELVEIKKVIPSVVLDIRYATKNNFMKQVMYKQGKAFARKPVVEHLKKIQSILNKKGYGLKIFDAYRPYQITVAFWQKASDKNFVANPAKGSKHNRGCAVDLTIIDLKTGKDIPMPTPYDSFEAAAAPHYDKLPAKIKENRDFLISTMQLNGFKVIYNEWWHFDFNGWQNYDLMDIPFEKL
;
A
#
# COMPACT_ATOMS: atom_id res chain seq x y z
N MET A 1 -75.55 -7.06 22.30
CA MET A 1 -74.45 -6.12 22.60
C MET A 1 -73.21 -6.75 22.01
N LYS A 2 -72.70 -6.24 20.84
CA LYS A 2 -71.52 -6.74 20.15
C LYS A 2 -70.34 -5.80 20.46
N ASN A 3 -69.37 -6.33 21.20
CA ASN A 3 -68.13 -5.60 21.48
C ASN A 3 -67.21 -5.67 20.26
N LEU A 4 -66.97 -4.50 19.64
CA LEU A 4 -66.02 -4.35 18.55
C LEU A 4 -64.64 -4.06 19.16
N LEU A 5 -63.70 -5.00 19.02
CA LEU A 5 -62.30 -4.84 19.48
C LEU A 5 -61.51 -4.13 18.37
N PHE A 6 -61.11 -2.88 18.61
CA PHE A 6 -60.24 -2.13 17.71
C PHE A 6 -58.78 -2.52 17.99
N ILE A 7 -58.15 -3.24 17.07
CA ILE A 7 -56.72 -3.55 17.13
C ILE A 7 -55.98 -2.38 16.46
N LEU A 8 -55.29 -1.60 17.27
CA LEU A 8 -54.41 -0.49 16.81
C LEU A 8 -53.08 -1.10 16.37
N LEU A 9 -52.85 -1.19 15.04
CA LEU A 9 -51.57 -1.57 14.47
C LEU A 9 -50.61 -0.37 14.58
N ILE A 10 -49.68 -0.42 15.54
CA ILE A 10 -48.55 0.52 15.64
C ILE A 10 -47.49 0.07 14.65
N SER A 11 -47.37 0.76 13.51
CA SER A 11 -46.27 0.59 12.58
C SER A 11 -45.01 1.25 13.16
N ILE A 12 -44.10 0.43 13.68
CA ILE A 12 -42.77 0.90 14.10
C ILE A 12 -41.93 1.09 12.82
N SER A 13 -41.84 2.33 12.38
CA SER A 13 -40.86 2.72 11.33
C SER A 13 -39.44 2.63 11.90
N PHE A 14 -38.73 1.58 11.57
CA PHE A 14 -37.29 1.54 11.79
C PHE A 14 -36.64 2.59 10.87
N SER A 15 -36.40 3.78 11.40
CA SER A 15 -35.46 4.72 10.80
C SER A 15 -34.06 4.10 10.90
N SER A 16 -33.62 3.49 9.81
CA SER A 16 -32.22 3.14 9.61
C SER A 16 -31.42 4.46 9.59
N CYS A 17 -30.92 4.85 10.75
CA CYS A 17 -29.97 5.94 10.86
C CYS A 17 -28.68 5.41 10.23
N ALA A 18 -28.47 5.73 8.94
CA ALA A 18 -27.18 5.53 8.29
C ALA A 18 -26.13 6.23 9.15
N GLN A 19 -25.27 5.45 9.78
CA GLN A 19 -24.18 5.92 10.60
C GLN A 19 -23.27 6.72 9.68
N LYS A 20 -23.46 8.06 9.64
CA LYS A 20 -22.59 8.98 8.89
C LYS A 20 -21.16 8.68 9.33
N ASN A 21 -20.33 8.34 8.35
CA ASN A 21 -18.90 8.08 8.49
C ASN A 21 -18.29 9.00 9.54
N ALA A 22 -17.78 8.41 10.63
CA ALA A 22 -17.02 9.16 11.61
C ALA A 22 -15.85 9.81 10.87
N GLN A 23 -15.88 11.14 10.79
CA GLN A 23 -14.81 11.92 10.17
C GLN A 23 -13.51 11.52 10.88
N ASN A 24 -12.50 11.08 10.11
CA ASN A 24 -11.24 10.66 10.75
C ASN A 24 -10.68 11.82 11.60
N PRO A 25 -9.95 11.53 12.71
CA PRO A 25 -9.55 12.54 13.69
C PRO A 25 -8.62 13.62 13.11
N TYR A 26 -8.13 13.42 11.88
CA TYR A 26 -7.21 14.35 11.20
C TYR A 26 -7.91 15.21 10.14
N GLY A 27 -9.23 15.07 9.95
CA GLY A 27 -10.02 15.90 9.03
C GLY A 27 -9.78 15.64 7.54
N LEU A 28 -9.04 14.60 7.17
CA LEU A 28 -8.79 14.26 5.76
C LEU A 28 -10.01 13.56 5.13
N LYS A 29 -10.26 13.88 3.84
CA LYS A 29 -11.18 13.10 3.02
C LYS A 29 -10.53 11.75 2.70
N VAL A 30 -11.13 10.66 3.19
CA VAL A 30 -10.68 9.28 2.97
C VAL A 30 -11.87 8.48 2.45
N VAL A 31 -11.70 7.79 1.32
CA VAL A 31 -12.71 6.86 0.80
C VAL A 31 -12.65 5.59 1.64
N ASN A 32 -13.65 5.37 2.48
CA ASN A 32 -13.75 4.24 3.41
C ASN A 32 -14.99 3.37 3.17
N ASP A 33 -15.89 3.82 2.30
CA ASP A 33 -17.05 3.05 1.84
C ASP A 33 -16.74 2.35 0.51
N PHE A 34 -17.19 1.10 0.37
CA PHE A 34 -16.90 0.30 -0.83
C PHE A 34 -17.72 0.74 -2.04
N GLU A 35 -18.95 1.24 -1.86
CA GLU A 35 -19.78 1.76 -2.94
C GLU A 35 -19.19 3.07 -3.49
N ASP A 36 -18.72 3.95 -2.61
CA ASP A 36 -18.00 5.16 -2.98
C ASP A 36 -16.72 4.80 -3.77
N TYR A 37 -15.95 3.82 -3.32
CA TYR A 37 -14.78 3.33 -4.06
C TYR A 37 -15.18 2.81 -5.45
N GLN A 38 -16.24 1.99 -5.57
CA GLN A 38 -16.73 1.52 -6.86
C GLN A 38 -17.20 2.66 -7.77
N ALA A 39 -17.82 3.71 -7.21
CA ALA A 39 -18.18 4.90 -7.97
C ALA A 39 -16.95 5.62 -8.54
N THR A 40 -15.83 5.67 -7.79
CA THR A 40 -14.58 6.23 -8.31
C THR A 40 -14.03 5.43 -9.50
N ILE A 41 -14.15 4.09 -9.48
CA ILE A 41 -13.72 3.23 -10.59
C ILE A 41 -14.59 3.44 -11.82
N LYS A 42 -15.92 3.56 -11.65
CA LYS A 42 -16.84 3.83 -12.76
C LYS A 42 -16.52 5.16 -13.45
N SER A 43 -16.13 6.18 -12.68
CA SER A 43 -15.76 7.49 -13.23
C SER A 43 -14.38 7.48 -13.91
N ASN A 44 -13.43 6.69 -13.38
CA ASN A 44 -12.10 6.53 -13.94
C ASN A 44 -11.56 5.13 -13.61
N PRO A 45 -11.45 4.21 -14.61
CA PRO A 45 -10.94 2.85 -14.39
C PRO A 45 -9.51 2.78 -13.81
N ASN A 46 -8.73 3.85 -13.91
CA ASN A 46 -7.40 3.92 -13.30
C ASN A 46 -7.45 3.97 -11.76
N ASN A 47 -8.63 4.24 -11.18
CA ASN A 47 -8.84 4.22 -9.74
C ASN A 47 -8.95 2.80 -9.16
N GLU A 48 -9.03 1.77 -10.00
CA GLU A 48 -9.08 0.38 -9.54
C GLU A 48 -7.80 0.00 -8.79
N LEU A 49 -7.97 -0.64 -7.62
CA LEU A 49 -6.91 -1.35 -6.90
C LEU A 49 -6.82 -2.77 -7.44
N VAL A 50 -5.74 -3.04 -8.14
CA VAL A 50 -5.51 -4.32 -8.80
C VAL A 50 -4.54 -5.15 -7.97
N GLU A 51 -4.84 -6.44 -7.77
CA GLU A 51 -3.94 -7.38 -7.11
C GLU A 51 -2.70 -7.63 -7.99
N ILE A 52 -1.53 -7.21 -7.52
CA ILE A 52 -0.28 -7.22 -8.29
C ILE A 52 0.04 -8.64 -8.79
N LYS A 53 -0.13 -9.66 -7.93
CA LYS A 53 0.18 -11.06 -8.25
C LYS A 53 -0.68 -11.63 -9.38
N LYS A 54 -1.93 -11.15 -9.55
CA LYS A 54 -2.81 -11.58 -10.66
C LYS A 54 -2.32 -11.08 -12.02
N VAL A 55 -1.70 -9.89 -12.06
CA VAL A 55 -1.20 -9.27 -13.30
C VAL A 55 0.25 -9.62 -13.57
N ILE A 56 1.03 -9.86 -12.52
CA ILE A 56 2.45 -10.22 -12.57
C ILE A 56 2.65 -11.53 -11.81
N PRO A 57 2.32 -12.71 -12.39
CA PRO A 57 2.39 -13.99 -11.67
C PRO A 57 3.79 -14.35 -11.17
N SER A 58 4.85 -13.81 -11.81
CA SER A 58 6.25 -14.06 -11.44
C SER A 58 6.74 -13.20 -10.27
N VAL A 59 5.99 -12.17 -9.83
CA VAL A 59 6.41 -11.36 -8.68
C VAL A 59 6.43 -12.19 -7.40
N VAL A 60 7.43 -11.99 -6.56
CA VAL A 60 7.48 -12.59 -5.22
C VAL A 60 6.82 -11.64 -4.22
N LEU A 61 6.01 -12.17 -3.31
CA LEU A 61 5.41 -11.41 -2.22
C LEU A 61 6.05 -11.83 -0.89
N ASP A 62 6.55 -10.86 -0.15
CA ASP A 62 7.01 -10.99 1.23
C ASP A 62 6.32 -9.90 2.06
N ILE A 63 4.99 -10.01 2.15
CA ILE A 63 4.15 -8.96 2.77
C ILE A 63 4.38 -8.96 4.28
N ARG A 64 5.33 -8.13 4.73
CA ARG A 64 5.81 -8.10 6.12
C ARG A 64 4.70 -7.79 7.10
N TYR A 65 3.79 -6.92 6.74
CA TYR A 65 2.66 -6.53 7.60
C TYR A 65 1.55 -7.59 7.69
N ALA A 66 1.58 -8.63 6.86
CA ALA A 66 0.75 -9.83 7.04
C ALA A 66 1.33 -10.85 8.03
N THR A 67 2.48 -10.57 8.61
CA THR A 67 3.18 -11.38 9.60
C THR A 67 3.57 -10.54 10.82
N LYS A 68 4.17 -11.15 11.85
CA LYS A 68 4.77 -10.43 12.99
C LYS A 68 6.19 -9.93 12.70
N ASN A 69 6.77 -10.26 11.53
CA ASN A 69 8.12 -9.85 11.13
C ASN A 69 8.11 -8.43 10.52
N ASN A 70 7.73 -7.45 11.30
CA ASN A 70 7.69 -6.02 10.97
C ASN A 70 7.98 -5.19 12.25
N PHE A 71 8.17 -3.88 12.11
CA PHE A 71 8.49 -3.01 13.26
C PHE A 71 7.36 -2.92 14.30
N MET A 72 6.11 -3.17 13.89
CA MET A 72 4.95 -3.20 14.80
C MET A 72 4.93 -4.44 15.69
N LYS A 73 5.64 -5.53 15.32
CA LYS A 73 5.60 -6.86 15.96
C LYS A 73 4.20 -7.47 16.03
N GLN A 74 3.33 -7.07 15.11
CA GLN A 74 1.93 -7.49 15.03
C GLN A 74 1.54 -7.77 13.59
N VAL A 75 0.52 -8.63 13.40
CA VAL A 75 -0.11 -8.83 12.10
C VAL A 75 -1.06 -7.66 11.86
N MET A 76 -0.76 -6.85 10.84
CA MET A 76 -1.54 -5.67 10.46
C MET A 76 -2.50 -5.96 9.31
N TYR A 77 -2.16 -6.89 8.42
CA TYR A 77 -2.98 -7.32 7.30
C TYR A 77 -3.42 -8.77 7.51
N LYS A 78 -4.70 -9.07 7.30
CA LYS A 78 -5.23 -10.44 7.39
C LYS A 78 -4.82 -11.32 6.20
N GLN A 79 -4.37 -10.73 5.10
CA GLN A 79 -4.00 -11.42 3.86
C GLN A 79 -2.62 -10.94 3.39
N GLY A 80 -1.78 -11.90 2.97
CA GLY A 80 -0.46 -11.62 2.38
C GLY A 80 -0.56 -11.24 0.90
N LYS A 81 -1.41 -10.26 0.57
CA LYS A 81 -1.64 -9.76 -0.78
C LYS A 81 -1.08 -8.35 -0.95
N ALA A 82 -0.80 -7.97 -2.19
CA ALA A 82 -0.38 -6.63 -2.56
C ALA A 82 -1.33 -6.08 -3.62
N PHE A 83 -1.89 -4.90 -3.37
CA PHE A 83 -2.76 -4.17 -4.29
C PHE A 83 -2.13 -2.81 -4.62
N ALA A 84 -2.32 -2.33 -5.85
CA ALA A 84 -1.95 -0.97 -6.23
C ALA A 84 -2.92 -0.45 -7.29
N ARG A 85 -2.94 0.87 -7.54
CA ARG A 85 -3.72 1.45 -8.63
C ARG A 85 -3.33 0.80 -9.96
N LYS A 86 -4.30 0.61 -10.84
CA LYS A 86 -4.11 -0.05 -12.15
C LYS A 86 -2.87 0.47 -12.91
N PRO A 87 -2.63 1.78 -13.09
CA PRO A 87 -1.44 2.26 -13.77
C PRO A 87 -0.14 1.90 -13.03
N VAL A 88 -0.14 1.88 -11.70
CA VAL A 88 1.02 1.44 -10.91
C VAL A 88 1.38 0.01 -11.26
N VAL A 89 0.38 -0.89 -11.32
CA VAL A 89 0.59 -2.30 -11.65
C VAL A 89 1.08 -2.47 -13.08
N GLU A 90 0.58 -1.68 -14.02
CA GLU A 90 1.03 -1.68 -15.43
C GLU A 90 2.51 -1.29 -15.54
N HIS A 91 2.95 -0.26 -14.80
CA HIS A 91 4.35 0.13 -14.73
C HIS A 91 5.23 -0.93 -14.05
N LEU A 92 4.76 -1.55 -12.96
CA LEU A 92 5.47 -2.66 -12.31
C LEU A 92 5.61 -3.87 -13.24
N LYS A 93 4.60 -4.19 -14.05
CA LYS A 93 4.67 -5.25 -15.06
C LYS A 93 5.77 -4.99 -16.09
N LYS A 94 5.89 -3.74 -16.55
CA LYS A 94 6.97 -3.33 -17.45
C LYS A 94 8.34 -3.48 -16.78
N ILE A 95 8.48 -3.02 -15.53
CA ILE A 95 9.71 -3.16 -14.74
C ILE A 95 10.08 -4.64 -14.56
N GLN A 96 9.13 -5.49 -14.20
CA GLN A 96 9.35 -6.94 -14.08
C GLN A 96 9.89 -7.53 -15.37
N SER A 97 9.34 -7.13 -16.54
CA SER A 97 9.83 -7.60 -17.85
C SER A 97 11.27 -7.14 -18.14
N ILE A 98 11.63 -5.90 -17.76
CA ILE A 98 12.99 -5.36 -17.90
C ILE A 98 13.96 -6.15 -17.01
N LEU A 99 13.58 -6.39 -15.76
CA LEU A 99 14.39 -7.12 -14.79
C LEU A 99 14.60 -8.58 -15.22
N ASN A 100 13.55 -9.25 -15.70
CA ASN A 100 13.62 -10.65 -16.17
C ASN A 100 14.70 -10.85 -17.25
N LYS A 101 14.84 -9.90 -18.18
CA LYS A 101 15.88 -9.94 -19.22
C LYS A 101 17.30 -9.89 -18.68
N LYS A 102 17.45 -9.45 -17.42
CA LYS A 102 18.73 -9.35 -16.71
C LYS A 102 18.90 -10.44 -15.64
N GLY A 103 17.98 -11.39 -15.55
CA GLY A 103 18.00 -12.47 -14.56
C GLY A 103 17.46 -12.08 -13.18
N TYR A 104 16.77 -10.93 -13.07
CA TYR A 104 16.20 -10.45 -11.81
C TYR A 104 14.67 -10.47 -11.83
N GLY A 105 14.06 -10.49 -10.64
CA GLY A 105 12.62 -10.34 -10.42
C GLY A 105 12.31 -9.38 -9.30
N LEU A 106 11.07 -8.85 -9.28
CA LEU A 106 10.57 -8.02 -8.18
C LEU A 106 10.14 -8.88 -7.00
N LYS A 107 10.39 -8.36 -5.79
CA LYS A 107 9.86 -8.86 -4.51
C LYS A 107 9.21 -7.69 -3.76
N ILE A 108 7.92 -7.79 -3.48
CA ILE A 108 7.10 -6.74 -2.87
C ILE A 108 7.00 -6.99 -1.35
N PHE A 109 7.25 -5.95 -0.56
CA PHE A 109 7.10 -5.94 0.89
C PHE A 109 5.79 -5.29 1.34
N ASP A 110 5.37 -4.19 0.68
CA ASP A 110 4.12 -3.48 0.89
C ASP A 110 3.70 -2.72 -0.38
N ALA A 111 2.39 -2.43 -0.49
CA ALA A 111 1.85 -1.64 -1.58
C ALA A 111 0.67 -0.78 -1.08
N TYR A 112 -0.59 -0.99 -1.54
CA TYR A 112 -1.72 -0.30 -0.94
C TYR A 112 -1.82 -0.67 0.55
N ARG A 113 -1.94 0.37 1.37
CA ARG A 113 -2.09 0.28 2.83
C ARG A 113 -3.36 1.03 3.22
N PRO A 114 -4.37 0.39 3.82
CA PRO A 114 -5.54 1.08 4.36
C PRO A 114 -5.11 2.21 5.31
N TYR A 115 -5.82 3.34 5.28
CA TYR A 115 -5.46 4.55 6.04
C TYR A 115 -5.36 4.29 7.55
N GLN A 116 -6.27 3.50 8.12
CA GLN A 116 -6.24 3.13 9.54
C GLN A 116 -4.91 2.47 9.96
N ILE A 117 -4.24 1.75 9.05
CA ILE A 117 -2.94 1.14 9.33
C ILE A 117 -1.84 2.21 9.45
N THR A 118 -1.89 3.26 8.63
CA THR A 118 -0.99 4.42 8.76
C THR A 118 -1.21 5.14 10.10
N VAL A 119 -2.46 5.26 10.55
CA VAL A 119 -2.78 5.81 11.88
C VAL A 119 -2.17 4.94 12.98
N ALA A 120 -2.31 3.62 12.90
CA ALA A 120 -1.74 2.68 13.87
C ALA A 120 -0.20 2.74 13.90
N PHE A 121 0.45 2.86 12.73
CA PHE A 121 1.90 3.03 12.64
C PHE A 121 2.36 4.31 13.34
N TRP A 122 1.69 5.42 13.06
CA TRP A 122 1.98 6.70 13.69
C TRP A 122 1.84 6.67 15.20
N GLN A 123 0.81 6.02 15.73
CA GLN A 123 0.59 5.91 17.17
C GLN A 123 1.72 5.13 17.87
N LYS A 124 2.24 4.08 17.23
CA LYS A 124 3.20 3.14 17.84
C LYS A 124 4.67 3.46 17.55
N ALA A 125 4.99 4.07 16.41
CA ALA A 125 6.38 4.34 16.05
C ALA A 125 7.07 5.23 17.06
N SER A 126 8.26 4.84 17.50
CA SER A 126 9.12 5.64 18.39
C SER A 126 9.74 6.83 17.66
N ASP A 127 10.13 6.65 16.39
CA ASP A 127 10.62 7.71 15.52
C ASP A 127 9.61 8.00 14.40
N LYS A 128 9.02 9.20 14.46
CA LYS A 128 8.01 9.67 13.51
C LYS A 128 8.57 10.03 12.14
N ASN A 129 9.89 10.13 11.97
CA ASN A 129 10.52 10.42 10.68
C ASN A 129 10.42 9.25 9.69
N PHE A 130 10.20 8.02 10.20
CA PHE A 130 10.08 6.80 9.38
C PHE A 130 8.64 6.34 9.16
N VAL A 131 7.64 7.13 9.58
CA VAL A 131 6.24 6.81 9.36
C VAL A 131 5.49 8.02 8.82
N ALA A 132 4.58 7.80 7.89
CA ALA A 132 3.79 8.87 7.33
C ALA A 132 2.89 9.53 8.39
N ASN A 133 2.87 10.86 8.42
CA ASN A 133 1.96 11.62 9.27
C ASN A 133 0.51 11.42 8.80
N PRO A 134 -0.39 10.86 9.61
CA PRO A 134 -1.77 10.61 9.19
C PRO A 134 -2.54 11.90 8.87
N ALA A 135 -2.14 13.07 9.41
CA ALA A 135 -2.73 14.35 9.02
C ALA A 135 -2.46 14.74 7.56
N LYS A 136 -1.48 14.10 6.91
CA LYS A 136 -1.16 14.29 5.48
C LYS A 136 -1.52 13.06 4.64
N GLY A 137 -1.70 11.92 5.29
CA GLY A 137 -1.84 10.62 4.64
C GLY A 137 -0.54 10.11 4.02
N SER A 138 -0.57 8.90 3.49
CA SER A 138 0.53 8.23 2.80
C SER A 138 0.19 7.99 1.33
N LYS A 139 1.20 7.91 0.45
CA LYS A 139 0.99 7.47 -0.93
C LYS A 139 0.60 5.98 -0.99
N HIS A 140 0.99 5.17 0.02
CA HIS A 140 0.44 3.83 0.20
C HIS A 140 -1.08 3.84 0.39
N ASN A 141 -1.64 4.81 1.13
CA ASN A 141 -3.09 4.93 1.29
C ASN A 141 -3.81 5.27 -0.01
N ARG A 142 -3.10 5.78 -1.01
CA ARG A 142 -3.62 6.07 -2.35
C ARG A 142 -3.47 4.90 -3.32
N GLY A 143 -2.78 3.81 -2.91
CA GLY A 143 -2.36 2.73 -3.80
C GLY A 143 -1.30 3.14 -4.80
N CYS A 144 -0.52 4.19 -4.49
CA CYS A 144 0.45 4.83 -5.37
C CYS A 144 1.88 4.82 -4.81
N ALA A 145 2.16 4.00 -3.81
CA ALA A 145 3.52 3.69 -3.36
C ALA A 145 3.70 2.18 -3.24
N VAL A 146 4.94 1.74 -3.44
CA VAL A 146 5.33 0.33 -3.29
C VAL A 146 6.66 0.25 -2.58
N ASP A 147 6.76 -0.68 -1.63
CA ASP A 147 8.00 -1.07 -0.97
C ASP A 147 8.47 -2.38 -1.59
N LEU A 148 9.67 -2.40 -2.14
CA LEU A 148 10.14 -3.55 -2.90
C LEU A 148 11.65 -3.68 -2.94
N THR A 149 12.09 -4.87 -3.34
CA THR A 149 13.47 -5.18 -3.70
C THR A 149 13.52 -6.04 -4.96
N ILE A 150 14.71 -6.49 -5.34
CA ILE A 150 14.94 -7.43 -6.43
C ILE A 150 15.53 -8.74 -5.92
N ILE A 151 15.18 -9.83 -6.61
CA ILE A 151 15.71 -11.17 -6.38
C ILE A 151 16.48 -11.65 -7.62
N ASP A 152 17.42 -12.55 -7.41
CA ASP A 152 18.04 -13.33 -8.46
C ASP A 152 17.10 -14.47 -8.87
N LEU A 153 16.71 -14.54 -10.14
CA LEU A 153 15.74 -15.54 -10.63
C LEU A 153 16.30 -16.96 -10.68
N LYS A 154 17.63 -17.10 -10.76
CA LYS A 154 18.28 -18.42 -10.81
C LYS A 154 18.30 -19.08 -9.44
N THR A 155 18.49 -18.26 -8.38
CA THR A 155 18.66 -18.77 -7.01
C THR A 155 17.42 -18.54 -6.14
N GLY A 156 16.52 -17.63 -6.53
CA GLY A 156 15.38 -17.18 -5.74
C GLY A 156 15.77 -16.31 -4.53
N LYS A 157 17.04 -15.96 -4.38
CA LYS A 157 17.53 -15.21 -3.21
C LYS A 157 17.46 -13.70 -3.45
N ASP A 158 17.30 -12.96 -2.36
CA ASP A 158 17.37 -11.51 -2.39
C ASP A 158 18.74 -11.03 -2.86
N ILE A 159 18.76 -10.03 -3.69
CA ILE A 159 19.97 -9.28 -4.02
C ILE A 159 20.34 -8.44 -2.79
N PRO A 160 21.61 -8.50 -2.32
CA PRO A 160 22.03 -7.74 -1.16
C PRO A 160 21.82 -6.23 -1.33
N MET A 161 21.13 -5.62 -0.37
CA MET A 161 20.79 -4.19 -0.31
C MET A 161 21.41 -3.54 0.94
N PRO A 162 21.40 -2.20 1.05
CA PRO A 162 22.09 -1.47 2.13
C PRO A 162 21.69 -1.89 3.53
N THR A 163 20.40 -2.13 3.73
CA THR A 163 19.80 -2.54 5.02
C THR A 163 18.68 -3.54 4.78
N PRO A 164 18.22 -4.27 5.81
CA PRO A 164 16.91 -4.93 5.75
C PRO A 164 15.78 -3.92 5.50
N TYR A 165 14.65 -4.42 5.00
CA TYR A 165 13.41 -3.66 4.89
C TYR A 165 12.96 -3.15 6.27
N ASP A 166 12.37 -1.95 6.33
CA ASP A 166 11.94 -1.26 7.56
C ASP A 166 13.10 -0.94 8.55
N SER A 167 14.34 -0.89 8.08
CA SER A 167 15.45 -0.44 8.91
C SER A 167 15.41 1.08 9.09
N PHE A 168 15.59 1.53 10.32
CA PHE A 168 15.66 2.96 10.70
C PHE A 168 17.12 3.47 10.77
N GLU A 169 18.05 2.75 10.18
CA GLU A 169 19.45 3.14 10.11
C GLU A 169 19.71 4.19 9.03
N ALA A 170 20.73 5.01 9.21
CA ALA A 170 21.14 6.01 8.22
C ALA A 170 21.46 5.39 6.85
N ALA A 171 21.94 4.13 6.83
CA ALA A 171 22.25 3.39 5.61
C ALA A 171 21.00 3.04 4.77
N ALA A 172 19.78 3.19 5.31
CA ALA A 172 18.54 3.03 4.56
C ALA A 172 18.34 4.16 3.53
N ALA A 173 18.96 5.32 3.73
CA ALA A 173 18.82 6.45 2.83
C ALA A 173 19.42 6.14 1.43
N PRO A 174 18.70 6.44 0.33
CA PRO A 174 19.15 6.19 -1.04
C PRO A 174 20.49 6.83 -1.41
N HIS A 175 20.83 7.92 -0.76
CA HIS A 175 22.05 8.69 -1.00
C HIS A 175 23.21 8.34 -0.05
N TYR A 176 23.02 7.34 0.82
CA TYR A 176 24.08 6.95 1.75
C TYR A 176 25.27 6.34 0.99
N ASP A 177 26.48 6.91 1.20
CA ASP A 177 27.67 6.61 0.39
C ASP A 177 28.63 5.60 1.00
N LYS A 178 28.56 5.38 2.32
CA LYS A 178 29.49 4.49 3.05
C LYS A 178 29.06 3.03 2.95
N LEU A 179 28.92 2.52 1.71
CA LEU A 179 28.47 1.17 1.38
C LEU A 179 29.59 0.42 0.62
N PRO A 180 29.70 -0.92 0.76
CA PRO A 180 30.48 -1.73 -0.16
C PRO A 180 30.03 -1.48 -1.62
N ALA A 181 30.97 -1.43 -2.56
CA ALA A 181 30.70 -1.08 -3.95
C ALA A 181 29.55 -1.89 -4.56
N LYS A 182 29.53 -3.21 -4.33
CA LYS A 182 28.47 -4.09 -4.84
C LYS A 182 27.09 -3.79 -4.29
N ILE A 183 26.98 -3.43 -3.02
CA ILE A 183 25.72 -3.03 -2.39
C ILE A 183 25.20 -1.72 -2.99
N LYS A 184 26.10 -0.76 -3.19
CA LYS A 184 25.79 0.52 -3.84
C LYS A 184 25.31 0.30 -5.27
N GLU A 185 26.01 -0.51 -6.07
CA GLU A 185 25.58 -0.87 -7.44
C GLU A 185 24.18 -1.48 -7.47
N ASN A 186 23.88 -2.42 -6.57
CA ASN A 186 22.59 -3.09 -6.51
C ASN A 186 21.46 -2.10 -6.21
N ARG A 187 21.65 -1.25 -5.19
CA ARG A 187 20.69 -0.19 -4.83
C ARG A 187 20.48 0.78 -5.98
N ASP A 188 21.56 1.29 -6.58
CA ASP A 188 21.52 2.29 -7.64
C ASP A 188 20.88 1.71 -8.91
N PHE A 189 21.09 0.41 -9.20
CA PHE A 189 20.42 -0.31 -10.27
C PHE A 189 18.91 -0.40 -10.04
N LEU A 190 18.46 -0.77 -8.83
CA LEU A 190 17.04 -0.80 -8.50
C LEU A 190 16.42 0.60 -8.64
N ILE A 191 17.02 1.61 -8.00
CA ILE A 191 16.51 2.98 -8.01
C ILE A 191 16.41 3.52 -9.44
N SER A 192 17.46 3.37 -10.24
CA SER A 192 17.46 3.86 -11.63
C SER A 192 16.40 3.15 -12.47
N THR A 193 16.24 1.83 -12.28
CA THR A 193 15.21 1.06 -13.00
C THR A 193 13.81 1.55 -12.66
N MET A 194 13.52 1.82 -11.39
CA MET A 194 12.24 2.34 -10.94
C MET A 194 11.99 3.77 -11.45
N GLN A 195 12.99 4.65 -11.36
CA GLN A 195 12.87 6.05 -11.78
C GLN A 195 12.64 6.20 -13.29
N LEU A 196 13.33 5.42 -14.10
CA LEU A 196 13.15 5.40 -15.56
C LEU A 196 11.76 4.87 -15.98
N ASN A 197 11.04 4.26 -15.05
CA ASN A 197 9.72 3.67 -15.30
C ASN A 197 8.60 4.29 -14.47
N GLY A 198 8.69 5.58 -14.13
CA GLY A 198 7.57 6.35 -13.60
C GLY A 198 7.45 6.37 -12.07
N PHE A 199 8.49 5.99 -11.34
CA PHE A 199 8.53 6.06 -9.89
C PHE A 199 9.60 7.03 -9.39
N LYS A 200 9.51 7.42 -8.12
CA LYS A 200 10.49 8.24 -7.42
C LYS A 200 10.78 7.62 -6.06
N VAL A 201 12.06 7.35 -5.77
CA VAL A 201 12.50 6.93 -4.44
C VAL A 201 12.36 8.09 -3.45
N ILE A 202 11.99 7.82 -2.20
CA ILE A 202 11.96 8.84 -1.15
C ILE A 202 13.35 9.02 -0.52
N TYR A 203 13.53 10.07 0.27
CA TYR A 203 14.87 10.53 0.72
C TYR A 203 15.52 9.65 1.78
N ASN A 204 14.77 8.83 2.51
CA ASN A 204 15.24 8.08 3.68
C ASN A 204 15.09 6.55 3.58
N GLU A 205 14.48 6.03 2.50
CA GLU A 205 14.19 4.60 2.34
C GLU A 205 14.51 4.13 0.92
N TRP A 206 15.52 3.26 0.75
CA TRP A 206 15.94 2.75 -0.55
C TRP A 206 14.89 1.85 -1.22
N TRP A 207 14.00 1.25 -0.45
CA TRP A 207 12.96 0.32 -0.91
C TRP A 207 11.65 0.98 -1.32
N HIS A 208 11.39 2.24 -0.87
CA HIS A 208 10.12 2.92 -1.05
C HIS A 208 10.09 3.77 -2.31
N PHE A 209 9.09 3.51 -3.16
CA PHE A 209 8.91 4.19 -4.45
C PHE A 209 7.51 4.76 -4.60
N ASP A 210 7.43 6.08 -4.70
CA ASP A 210 6.20 6.81 -5.04
C ASP A 210 5.96 6.78 -6.55
N PHE A 211 4.73 6.48 -6.98
CA PHE A 211 4.33 6.59 -8.38
C PHE A 211 4.13 8.05 -8.78
N ASN A 212 4.66 8.46 -9.94
CA ASN A 212 4.46 9.80 -10.47
C ASN A 212 2.98 10.01 -10.80
N GLY A 213 2.41 11.15 -10.33
CA GLY A 213 0.99 11.44 -10.49
C GLY A 213 0.10 10.88 -9.36
N TRP A 214 0.67 10.43 -8.24
CA TRP A 214 -0.06 9.97 -7.05
C TRP A 214 -1.07 11.00 -6.52
N GLN A 215 -0.87 12.29 -6.80
CA GLN A 215 -1.74 13.39 -6.39
C GLN A 215 -3.16 13.28 -6.94
N ASN A 216 -3.34 12.56 -8.07
CA ASN A 216 -4.61 12.37 -8.75
C ASN A 216 -5.49 11.28 -8.09
N TYR A 217 -5.03 10.64 -7.03
CA TYR A 217 -5.71 9.52 -6.38
C TYR A 217 -6.08 9.86 -4.95
N ASP A 218 -7.31 9.51 -4.55
CA ASP A 218 -7.82 9.71 -3.20
C ASP A 218 -7.12 8.79 -2.19
N LEU A 219 -7.04 9.26 -0.93
CA LEU A 219 -6.74 8.42 0.21
C LEU A 219 -7.88 7.42 0.43
N MET A 220 -7.54 6.18 0.79
CA MET A 220 -8.52 5.12 0.98
C MET A 220 -8.29 4.33 2.26
N ASP A 221 -9.38 3.83 2.80
CA ASP A 221 -9.42 2.91 3.94
C ASP A 221 -10.29 1.68 3.63
N ILE A 222 -10.09 1.11 2.44
CA ILE A 222 -10.81 -0.10 1.98
C ILE A 222 -10.02 -1.32 2.45
N PRO A 223 -10.60 -2.22 3.24
CA PRO A 223 -9.92 -3.43 3.69
C PRO A 223 -9.72 -4.42 2.53
N PHE A 224 -8.64 -5.21 2.59
CA PHE A 224 -8.26 -6.16 1.54
C PHE A 224 -9.34 -7.20 1.23
N GLU A 225 -10.16 -7.53 2.20
CA GLU A 225 -11.25 -8.49 2.06
C GLU A 225 -12.37 -8.03 1.11
N LYS A 226 -12.41 -6.75 0.80
CA LYS A 226 -13.37 -6.15 -0.14
C LYS A 226 -12.79 -5.91 -1.54
N LEU A 227 -11.46 -6.23 -1.77
CA LEU A 227 -10.75 -6.02 -3.04
C LEU A 227 -10.59 -7.32 -3.90
#